data_810c197a26ca8bcbb9b27a0d34186672
#
_entry.id   810c197a26ca8bcbb9b27a0d34186672
#
_cell.length_a   1.000
_cell.length_b   1.000
_cell.length_c   1.000
_cell.angle_alpha   90.00
_cell.angle_beta   90.00
_cell.angle_gamma   90.00
#
_symmetry.space_group_name_H-M   'P 1'
#
loop_
_entity.id
_entity.type
_entity.pdbx_description
1 polymer ?
#
loop_
_entity_poly.entity_id
_entity_poly.type
_entity_poly.pdbx_seq_one_letter_code
_entity_poly.pdbx_strand_id
1 'polypeptide(L)'
;MIRKAVVAGSFYPKTREEIINFIERNITIKTERYNALSIMVPHAGYIFSGKTALSVYNSINIPDEVIIIGPNHTGLGAPLSIIAEGVWETPMGKVQIDSELAENIISN
;
A
#
# COMPACT_ATOMS: atom_id res chain seq x y z
N MET A 1 -16.64 8.42 -1.91
CA MET A 1 -16.10 8.22 -0.54
C MET A 1 -14.60 8.52 -0.53
N ILE A 2 -14.10 9.13 0.52
CA ILE A 2 -12.67 9.36 0.73
C ILE A 2 -12.22 8.61 1.97
N ARG A 3 -11.32 7.64 1.82
CA ARG A 3 -10.69 6.97 2.95
C ARG A 3 -9.48 7.80 3.41
N LYS A 4 -9.58 8.35 4.60
CA LYS A 4 -8.53 9.18 5.19
C LYS A 4 -7.33 8.39 5.66
N ALA A 5 -6.16 9.02 5.69
CA ALA A 5 -4.90 8.48 6.20
C ALA A 5 -4.88 8.50 7.75
N VAL A 6 -5.73 7.70 8.39
CA VAL A 6 -6.00 7.76 9.83
C VAL A 6 -4.83 7.34 10.72
N VAL A 7 -3.84 6.65 10.18
CA VAL A 7 -2.65 6.21 10.92
C VAL A 7 -1.36 6.95 10.50
N ALA A 8 -1.51 8.02 9.72
CA ALA A 8 -0.40 8.90 9.40
C ALA A 8 0.14 9.57 10.67
N GLY A 9 1.46 9.53 10.86
CA GLY A 9 2.13 10.00 12.07
C GLY A 9 2.25 8.95 13.19
N SER A 10 1.63 7.75 13.02
CA SER A 10 1.80 6.64 13.96
C SER A 10 2.43 5.41 13.30
N PHE A 11 1.84 4.86 12.24
CA PHE A 11 2.40 3.70 11.54
C PHE A 11 3.37 4.08 10.42
N TYR A 12 3.25 5.27 9.89
CA TYR A 12 4.14 5.85 8.88
C TYR A 12 4.22 7.36 9.06
N PRO A 13 5.23 8.03 8.49
CA PRO A 13 5.39 9.47 8.63
C PRO A 13 4.16 10.25 8.16
N LYS A 14 3.91 11.38 8.80
CA LYS A 14 2.71 12.19 8.57
C LYS A 14 2.77 12.99 7.28
N THR A 15 3.96 13.35 6.83
CA THR A 15 4.16 14.23 5.68
C THR A 15 4.83 13.52 4.51
N ARG A 16 4.58 14.03 3.30
CA ARG A 16 5.24 13.55 2.08
C ARG A 16 6.77 13.64 2.20
N GLU A 17 7.28 14.72 2.71
CA GLU A 17 8.73 14.96 2.86
C GLU A 17 9.37 13.91 3.78
N GLU A 18 8.76 13.62 4.91
CA GLU A 18 9.26 12.60 5.85
C GLU A 18 9.24 11.20 5.25
N ILE A 19 8.22 10.86 4.44
CA ILE A 19 8.15 9.58 3.73
C ILE A 19 9.26 9.48 2.70
N ILE A 20 9.47 10.51 1.89
CA ILE A 20 10.54 10.55 0.90
C ILE A 20 11.89 10.41 1.57
N ASN A 21 12.14 11.15 2.66
CA ASN A 21 13.38 11.05 3.42
C ASN A 21 13.61 9.64 3.99
N PHE A 22 12.55 8.98 4.47
CA PHE A 22 12.65 7.60 4.94
C PHE A 22 13.07 6.65 3.81
N ILE A 23 12.44 6.79 2.63
CA ILE A 23 12.75 5.97 1.46
C ILE A 23 14.20 6.20 1.02
N GLU A 24 14.61 7.43 0.82
CA GLU A 24 15.95 7.78 0.35
C GLU A 24 17.07 7.30 1.27
N ARG A 25 16.85 7.32 2.60
CA ARG A 25 17.82 6.83 3.57
C ARG A 25 17.95 5.31 3.62
N ASN A 26 16.93 4.58 3.19
CA ASN A 26 16.82 3.13 3.38
C ASN A 26 16.85 2.34 2.08
N ILE A 27 16.94 2.99 0.93
CA ILE A 27 16.90 2.36 -0.37
C ILE A 27 18.17 2.65 -1.16
N THR A 28 18.72 1.62 -1.79
CA THR A 28 19.65 1.76 -2.92
C THR A 28 18.88 1.34 -4.15
N ILE A 29 18.67 2.27 -5.08
CA ILE A 29 17.88 2.01 -6.29
C ILE A 29 18.54 0.92 -7.10
N LYS A 30 17.80 -0.16 -7.35
CA LYS A 30 18.20 -1.25 -8.22
C LYS A 30 17.90 -0.90 -9.68
N THR A 31 18.85 -1.18 -10.56
CA THR A 31 18.66 -1.02 -12.00
C THR A 31 17.90 -2.17 -12.62
N GLU A 32 18.00 -3.37 -12.04
CA GLU A 32 17.28 -4.56 -12.47
C GLU A 32 16.08 -4.80 -11.53
N ARG A 33 14.90 -4.93 -12.12
CA ARG A 33 13.64 -5.19 -11.44
C ARG A 33 12.89 -6.30 -12.13
N TYR A 34 12.15 -7.08 -11.36
CA TYR A 34 11.36 -8.20 -11.85
C TYR A 34 9.90 -7.83 -12.04
N ASN A 35 9.24 -8.45 -13.01
CA ASN A 35 7.80 -8.46 -13.12
C ASN A 35 7.27 -9.59 -12.24
N ALA A 36 6.69 -9.27 -11.11
CA ALA A 36 6.15 -10.24 -10.17
C ALA A 36 4.65 -10.41 -10.37
N LEU A 37 4.17 -11.65 -10.27
CA LEU A 37 2.74 -11.94 -10.26
C LEU A 37 2.10 -11.53 -8.93
N SER A 38 2.81 -11.74 -7.84
CA SER A 38 2.43 -11.31 -6.49
C SER A 38 3.66 -11.13 -5.63
N ILE A 39 3.52 -10.35 -4.56
CA ILE A 39 4.54 -10.14 -3.54
C ILE A 39 3.91 -10.22 -2.16
N MET A 40 4.73 -10.51 -1.17
CA MET A 40 4.36 -10.42 0.23
C MET A 40 5.28 -9.42 0.91
N VAL A 41 4.70 -8.47 1.64
CA VAL A 41 5.44 -7.48 2.43
C VAL A 41 4.90 -7.42 3.85
N PRO A 42 5.73 -7.13 4.86
CA PRO A 42 5.25 -6.91 6.22
C PRO A 42 4.45 -5.62 6.31
N HIS A 43 3.49 -5.57 7.25
CA HIS A 43 2.58 -4.44 7.44
C HIS A 43 2.66 -3.78 8.82
N ALA A 44 3.73 -4.00 9.57
CA ALA A 44 3.99 -3.23 10.77
C ALA A 44 4.37 -1.78 10.41
N GLY A 45 4.43 -0.90 11.40
CA GLY A 45 4.84 0.47 11.16
C GLY A 45 6.23 0.56 10.51
N TYR A 46 6.49 1.64 9.82
CA TYR A 46 7.74 1.85 9.06
C TYR A 46 8.99 1.67 9.90
N ILE A 47 8.97 2.09 11.16
CA ILE A 47 10.11 1.95 12.09
C ILE A 47 10.48 0.47 12.34
N PHE A 48 9.52 -0.44 12.23
CA PHE A 48 9.73 -1.87 12.48
C PHE A 48 9.99 -2.66 11.21
N SER A 49 9.22 -2.44 10.16
CA SER A 49 9.24 -3.28 8.96
C SER A 49 9.38 -2.54 7.64
N GLY A 50 9.50 -1.21 7.66
CA GLY A 50 9.57 -0.40 6.45
C GLY A 50 10.75 -0.72 5.55
N LYS A 51 11.94 -1.02 6.12
CA LYS A 51 13.12 -1.40 5.34
C LYS A 51 12.91 -2.73 4.60
N THR A 52 12.30 -3.69 5.25
CA THR A 52 11.97 -4.99 4.64
C THR A 52 10.97 -4.82 3.51
N ALA A 53 9.90 -4.07 3.73
CA ALA A 53 8.93 -3.75 2.69
C ALA A 53 9.58 -3.03 1.50
N LEU A 54 10.41 -2.01 1.75
CA LEU A 54 11.15 -1.29 0.72
C LEU A 54 12.05 -2.19 -0.12
N SER A 55 12.72 -3.17 0.50
CA SER A 55 13.60 -4.09 -0.25
C SER A 55 12.82 -4.91 -1.26
N VAL A 56 11.61 -5.31 -0.94
CA VAL A 56 10.71 -6.02 -1.86
C VAL A 56 10.22 -5.09 -2.97
N TYR A 57 9.65 -3.93 -2.62
CA TYR A 57 9.17 -2.97 -3.62
C TYR A 57 10.26 -2.50 -4.58
N ASN A 58 11.50 -2.34 -4.08
CA ASN A 58 12.64 -1.93 -4.90
C ASN A 58 13.10 -3.01 -5.89
N SER A 59 12.69 -4.25 -5.70
CA SER A 59 13.09 -5.38 -6.56
C SER A 59 12.12 -5.67 -7.71
N ILE A 60 10.98 -4.99 -7.76
CA ILE A 60 9.93 -5.26 -8.74
C ILE A 60 9.56 -4.02 -9.55
N ASN A 61 8.99 -4.25 -10.72
CA ASN A 61 8.22 -3.25 -11.44
C ASN A 61 6.81 -3.23 -10.88
N ILE A 62 6.38 -2.08 -10.36
CA ILE A 62 5.03 -1.91 -9.81
C ILE A 62 4.08 -1.57 -10.97
N PRO A 63 3.03 -2.36 -11.22
CA PRO A 63 2.06 -2.07 -12.27
C PRO A 63 1.13 -0.91 -11.88
N ASP A 64 0.39 -0.39 -12.83
CA ASP A 64 -0.57 0.70 -12.61
C ASP A 64 -1.78 0.24 -11.78
N GLU A 65 -2.17 -1.03 -11.92
CA GLU A 65 -3.28 -1.65 -11.19
C GLU A 65 -2.74 -2.71 -10.22
N VAL A 66 -3.16 -2.63 -8.96
CA VAL A 66 -2.75 -3.56 -7.91
C VAL A 66 -3.93 -3.99 -7.05
N ILE A 67 -3.92 -5.25 -6.62
CA ILE A 67 -4.84 -5.77 -5.61
C ILE A 67 -4.06 -5.89 -4.30
N ILE A 68 -4.55 -5.22 -3.25
CA ILE A 68 -3.95 -5.27 -1.91
C ILE A 68 -4.82 -6.13 -1.01
N ILE A 69 -4.24 -7.20 -0.48
CA ILE A 69 -4.90 -8.09 0.48
C ILE A 69 -4.22 -7.93 1.83
N GLY A 70 -4.99 -7.61 2.84
CA GLY A 70 -4.49 -7.43 4.19
C GLY A 70 -5.43 -8.03 5.24
N PRO A 71 -4.94 -8.29 6.46
CA PRO A 71 -5.75 -8.84 7.53
C PRO A 71 -6.72 -7.80 8.12
N ASN A 72 -7.87 -8.26 8.56
CA ASN A 72 -8.77 -7.47 9.41
C ASN A 72 -8.39 -7.68 10.88
N HIS A 73 -7.62 -6.75 11.44
CA HIS A 73 -7.16 -6.84 12.83
C HIS A 73 -8.25 -6.61 13.87
N THR A 74 -9.32 -5.92 13.52
CA THR A 74 -10.38 -5.56 14.46
C THR A 74 -11.50 -6.61 14.54
N GLY A 75 -11.63 -7.45 13.53
CA GLY A 75 -12.74 -8.38 13.37
C GLY A 75 -14.09 -7.70 13.11
N LEU A 76 -14.10 -6.38 12.87
CA LEU A 76 -15.31 -5.62 12.56
C LEU A 76 -15.68 -5.77 11.08
N GLY A 77 -16.99 -5.78 10.82
CA GLY A 77 -17.53 -5.90 9.47
C GLY A 77 -17.60 -7.35 8.98
N ALA A 78 -17.72 -7.52 7.66
CA ALA A 78 -17.77 -8.83 7.03
C ALA A 78 -16.41 -9.53 7.08
N PRO A 79 -16.37 -10.87 7.12
CA PRO A 79 -15.11 -11.64 7.09
C PRO A 79 -14.25 -11.35 5.86
N LEU A 80 -14.88 -11.12 4.72
CA LEU A 80 -14.26 -10.64 3.47
C LEU A 80 -14.90 -9.32 3.10
N SER A 81 -14.08 -8.29 2.94
CA SER A 81 -14.54 -6.94 2.63
C SER A 81 -13.68 -6.34 1.53
N ILE A 82 -14.32 -5.64 0.61
CA ILE A 82 -13.65 -4.89 -0.45
C ILE A 82 -14.26 -3.49 -0.54
N ILE A 83 -13.44 -2.49 -0.84
CA ILE A 83 -13.90 -1.15 -1.17
C ILE A 83 -13.98 -1.06 -2.68
N ALA A 84 -15.20 -0.92 -3.21
CA ALA A 84 -15.46 -0.97 -4.65
C ALA A 84 -15.30 0.39 -5.35
N GLU A 85 -15.37 1.50 -4.62
CA GLU A 85 -15.31 2.83 -5.20
C GLU A 85 -14.72 3.86 -4.23
N GLY A 86 -14.26 4.97 -4.78
CA GLY A 86 -13.77 6.11 -4.00
C GLY A 86 -12.28 6.35 -4.13
N VAL A 87 -11.74 7.06 -3.15
CA VAL A 87 -10.35 7.53 -3.15
C VAL A 87 -9.69 7.22 -1.81
N TRP A 88 -8.48 6.70 -1.85
CA TRP A 88 -7.62 6.60 -0.69
C TRP A 88 -6.71 7.83 -0.61
N GLU A 89 -6.74 8.48 0.55
CA GLU A 89 -5.86 9.59 0.85
C GLU A 89 -4.62 9.09 1.60
N THR A 90 -3.46 9.50 1.13
CA THR A 90 -2.17 9.23 1.76
C THR A 90 -1.37 10.52 1.87
N PRO A 91 -0.32 10.59 2.71
CA PRO A 91 0.58 11.74 2.72
C PRO A 91 1.28 12.00 1.38
N MET A 92 1.36 10.98 0.51
CA MET A 92 1.93 11.09 -0.83
C MET A 92 0.96 11.61 -1.88
N GLY A 93 -0.34 11.66 -1.57
CA GLY A 93 -1.40 12.06 -2.48
C GLY A 93 -2.61 11.15 -2.41
N LYS A 94 -3.47 11.27 -3.39
CA LYS A 94 -4.71 10.48 -3.50
C LYS A 94 -4.55 9.38 -4.54
N VAL A 95 -5.08 8.20 -4.22
CA VAL A 95 -5.12 7.04 -5.11
C VAL A 95 -6.57 6.67 -5.36
N GLN A 96 -6.95 6.60 -6.63
CA GLN A 96 -8.28 6.20 -7.05
C GLN A 96 -8.45 4.68 -6.91
N ILE A 97 -9.62 4.25 -6.43
CA ILE A 97 -10.01 2.84 -6.49
C ILE A 97 -10.37 2.50 -7.93
N ASP A 98 -9.86 1.37 -8.40
CA ASP A 98 -10.28 0.79 -9.67
C ASP A 98 -11.62 0.08 -9.48
N SER A 99 -12.70 0.81 -9.81
CA SER A 99 -14.06 0.32 -9.58
C SER A 99 -14.42 -0.83 -10.53
N GLU A 100 -13.90 -0.85 -11.74
CA GLU A 100 -14.15 -1.93 -12.69
C GLU A 100 -13.51 -3.24 -12.20
N LEU A 101 -12.25 -3.21 -11.80
CA LEU A 101 -11.56 -4.35 -11.22
C LEU A 101 -12.24 -4.84 -9.93
N ALA A 102 -12.63 -3.92 -9.04
CA ALA A 102 -13.32 -4.26 -7.80
C ALA A 102 -14.67 -4.93 -8.06
N GLU A 103 -15.47 -4.43 -8.97
CA GLU A 103 -16.76 -5.01 -9.39
C GLU A 103 -16.58 -6.41 -9.99
N ASN A 104 -15.55 -6.62 -10.80
CA ASN A 104 -15.22 -7.94 -11.36
C ASN A 104 -14.86 -8.95 -10.26
N ILE A 105 -14.15 -8.52 -9.21
CA ILE A 105 -13.83 -9.39 -8.05
C ILE A 105 -15.11 -9.74 -7.27
N ILE A 106 -16.00 -8.78 -7.05
CA ILE A 106 -17.24 -8.99 -6.30
C ILE A 106 -18.19 -9.93 -7.02
N SER A 107 -18.27 -9.83 -8.34
CA SER A 107 -19.20 -10.62 -9.15
C SER A 107 -18.73 -12.05 -9.45
N ASN A 108 -17.49 -12.38 -9.15
CA ASN A 108 -16.92 -13.72 -9.28
C ASN A 108 -16.72 -14.39 -7.93
#